data_37f88f680c5394f0c37e13c922b87743
#
_entry.id   37f88f680c5394f0c37e13c922b87743
#
_cell.length_a   1.000
_cell.length_b   1.000
_cell.length_c   1.000
_cell.angle_alpha   90.00
_cell.angle_beta   90.00
_cell.angle_gamma   90.00
#
_symmetry.space_group_name_H-M   'P 1'
#
loop_
_entity.id
_entity.type
_entity.pdbx_description
1 polymer ?
#
loop_
_entity_poly.entity_id
_entity_poly.type
_entity_poly.pdbx_seq_one_letter_code
_entity_poly.pdbx_strand_id
1 'polypeptide(L)'
;PVEAWGRNLLKDPRVGGVVVNVRDLRPRLEAERLKGEFLAAVSHELRTPLAAILGLAELLRQEPLPPEAQESVELILESAFRLKNMVDNLLDTSRLEAGRFEVSRRPVHLKPLLLELARSFQGVARLSGVEFRVEVEELPLMEVDPDRIVQVVGNLLANAFKFTPPGGSVRLWAGVRGEEVWVEVQDTGPGIPKEEIPRLFQRYARAKHPGVRGVAGTGLGLFISKHIVEAHGGRIEVESEEGKGSLFRVILPLYGPHPGD
;
A
#
# COMPACT_ATOMS: atom_id res chain seq x y z
N PRO A 1 14.24 -27.33 10.94
CA PRO A 1 15.22 -26.47 10.31
C PRO A 1 16.18 -25.93 11.35
N VAL A 2 17.47 -25.91 11.03
CA VAL A 2 18.54 -25.39 11.87
C VAL A 2 19.38 -24.43 11.05
N GLU A 3 19.88 -23.38 11.68
CA GLU A 3 20.91 -22.50 11.14
C GLU A 3 22.23 -22.95 11.76
N ALA A 4 23.24 -23.22 10.92
CA ALA A 4 24.54 -23.66 11.38
C ALA A 4 25.63 -22.78 10.73
N TRP A 5 26.56 -22.31 11.55
CA TRP A 5 27.76 -21.61 11.06
C TRP A 5 28.99 -22.19 11.77
N GLY A 6 30.01 -22.42 10.98
CA GLY A 6 31.27 -22.98 11.45
C GLY A 6 32.42 -22.00 11.39
N ARG A 7 33.30 -22.05 12.40
CA ARG A 7 34.58 -21.36 12.40
C ARG A 7 35.71 -22.37 12.45
N ASN A 8 36.59 -22.28 11.46
CA ASN A 8 37.79 -23.10 11.44
C ASN A 8 38.83 -22.56 12.41
N LEU A 9 39.15 -23.31 13.45
CA LEU A 9 40.13 -23.05 14.48
C LEU A 9 41.22 -24.13 14.55
N LEU A 10 41.50 -24.84 13.46
CA LEU A 10 42.53 -25.87 13.37
C LEU A 10 43.93 -25.36 13.75
N LYS A 11 44.16 -24.04 13.52
CA LYS A 11 45.45 -23.41 13.85
C LYS A 11 45.50 -22.81 15.27
N ASP A 12 44.37 -22.79 16.00
CA ASP A 12 44.38 -22.37 17.41
C ASP A 12 44.82 -23.54 18.29
N PRO A 13 45.96 -23.44 18.98
CA PRO A 13 46.49 -24.57 19.77
C PRO A 13 45.57 -24.95 20.95
N ARG A 14 44.62 -24.12 21.32
CA ARG A 14 43.66 -24.41 22.41
C ARG A 14 42.43 -25.16 21.93
N VAL A 15 42.10 -25.10 20.63
CA VAL A 15 40.89 -25.69 20.06
C VAL A 15 41.23 -26.83 19.10
N GLY A 16 42.16 -26.60 18.16
CA GLY A 16 42.65 -27.61 17.21
C GLY A 16 41.56 -28.26 16.34
N GLY A 17 40.47 -27.53 16.07
CA GLY A 17 39.29 -28.09 15.43
C GLY A 17 38.40 -27.06 14.72
N VAL A 18 37.24 -27.51 14.25
CA VAL A 18 36.19 -26.66 13.72
C VAL A 18 35.08 -26.53 14.77
N VAL A 19 34.79 -25.32 15.18
CA VAL A 19 33.65 -25.04 16.08
C VAL A 19 32.43 -24.76 15.22
N VAL A 20 31.36 -25.54 15.42
CA VAL A 20 30.08 -25.36 14.74
C VAL A 20 29.03 -24.90 15.76
N ASN A 21 28.45 -23.74 15.53
CA ASN A 21 27.28 -23.30 16.26
C ASN A 21 26.02 -23.70 15.49
N VAL A 22 25.10 -24.36 16.19
CA VAL A 22 23.83 -24.82 15.62
C VAL A 22 22.71 -24.18 16.40
N ARG A 23 21.84 -23.43 15.71
CA ARG A 23 20.65 -22.79 16.26
C ARG A 23 19.41 -23.50 15.73
N ASP A 24 18.57 -24.00 16.63
CA ASP A 24 17.26 -24.52 16.27
C ASP A 24 16.31 -23.36 15.90
N LEU A 25 15.79 -23.37 14.68
CA LEU A 25 14.87 -22.34 14.19
C LEU A 25 13.40 -22.71 14.41
N ARG A 26 13.08 -23.93 14.84
CA ARG A 26 11.69 -24.39 15.03
C ARG A 26 10.89 -23.49 15.97
N PRO A 27 11.38 -23.08 17.16
CA PRO A 27 10.62 -22.22 18.05
C PRO A 27 10.29 -20.85 17.44
N ARG A 28 11.22 -20.30 16.65
CA ARG A 28 11.01 -19.03 15.96
C ARG A 28 9.95 -19.15 14.86
N LEU A 29 10.06 -20.19 14.02
CA LEU A 29 9.10 -20.44 12.93
C LEU A 29 7.70 -20.73 13.47
N GLU A 30 7.59 -21.46 14.59
CA GLU A 30 6.33 -21.75 15.24
C GLU A 30 5.68 -20.47 15.81
N ALA A 31 6.47 -19.60 16.45
CA ALA A 31 5.99 -18.31 16.94
C ALA A 31 5.52 -17.39 15.80
N GLU A 32 6.26 -17.37 14.68
CA GLU A 32 5.88 -16.62 13.48
C GLU A 32 4.58 -17.17 12.85
N ARG A 33 4.43 -18.51 12.80
CA ARG A 33 3.21 -19.17 12.33
C ARG A 33 2.00 -18.83 13.20
N LEU A 34 2.13 -18.98 14.52
CA LEU A 34 1.06 -18.68 15.49
C LEU A 34 0.66 -17.22 15.44
N LYS A 35 1.64 -16.29 15.34
CA LYS A 35 1.38 -14.87 15.14
C LYS A 35 0.55 -14.63 13.88
N GLY A 36 0.90 -15.27 12.77
CA GLY A 36 0.18 -15.15 11.50
C GLY A 36 -1.25 -15.66 11.58
N GLU A 37 -1.46 -16.83 12.19
CA GLU A 37 -2.79 -17.42 12.39
C GLU A 37 -3.67 -16.55 13.31
N PHE A 38 -3.11 -16.04 14.41
CA PHE A 38 -3.80 -15.12 15.31
C PHE A 38 -4.24 -13.85 14.59
N LEU A 39 -3.33 -13.20 13.84
CA LEU A 39 -3.66 -11.99 13.10
C LEU A 39 -4.72 -12.24 12.01
N ALA A 40 -4.68 -13.39 11.35
CA ALA A 40 -5.70 -13.77 10.37
C ALA A 40 -7.07 -13.96 11.02
N ALA A 41 -7.13 -14.66 12.16
CA ALA A 41 -8.37 -14.87 12.89
C ALA A 41 -8.95 -13.53 13.39
N VAL A 42 -8.15 -12.70 14.08
CA VAL A 42 -8.59 -11.39 14.58
C VAL A 42 -9.11 -10.51 13.45
N SER A 43 -8.42 -10.50 12.31
CA SER A 43 -8.84 -9.66 11.20
C SER A 43 -10.14 -10.15 10.57
N HIS A 44 -10.39 -11.46 10.51
CA HIS A 44 -11.65 -12.01 10.07
C HIS A 44 -12.79 -11.59 11.01
N GLU A 45 -12.56 -11.72 12.32
CA GLU A 45 -13.53 -11.32 13.35
C GLU A 45 -13.81 -9.82 13.39
N LEU A 46 -12.83 -8.99 13.03
CA LEU A 46 -13.02 -7.53 12.90
C LEU A 46 -13.71 -7.13 11.60
N ARG A 47 -13.50 -7.87 10.50
CA ARG A 47 -14.08 -7.51 9.20
C ARG A 47 -15.60 -7.64 9.17
N THR A 48 -16.15 -8.64 9.85
CA THR A 48 -17.61 -8.89 9.91
C THR A 48 -18.39 -7.75 10.54
N PRO A 49 -18.10 -7.31 11.80
CA PRO A 49 -18.82 -6.19 12.41
C PRO A 49 -18.57 -4.88 11.67
N LEU A 50 -17.39 -4.71 11.11
CA LEU A 50 -17.04 -3.51 10.35
C LEU A 50 -17.82 -3.41 9.03
N ALA A 51 -18.03 -4.53 8.33
CA ALA A 51 -18.90 -4.58 7.16
C ALA A 51 -20.34 -4.22 7.50
N ALA A 52 -20.84 -4.68 8.65
CA ALA A 52 -22.18 -4.31 9.14
C ALA A 52 -22.29 -2.81 9.45
N ILE A 53 -21.28 -2.22 10.12
CA ILE A 53 -21.24 -0.78 10.39
C ILE A 53 -21.24 0.02 9.10
N LEU A 54 -20.39 -0.34 8.15
CA LEU A 54 -20.32 0.30 6.83
C LEU A 54 -21.66 0.19 6.08
N GLY A 55 -22.25 -1.00 6.04
CA GLY A 55 -23.53 -1.22 5.36
C GLY A 55 -24.68 -0.40 5.95
N LEU A 56 -24.79 -0.35 7.29
CA LEU A 56 -25.81 0.43 7.97
C LEU A 56 -25.61 1.93 7.82
N ALA A 57 -24.38 2.40 7.91
CA ALA A 57 -24.08 3.82 7.71
C ALA A 57 -24.30 4.26 6.25
N GLU A 58 -24.01 3.39 5.29
CA GLU A 58 -24.29 3.64 3.88
C GLU A 58 -25.81 3.70 3.57
N LEU A 59 -26.61 2.87 4.21
CA LEU A 59 -28.07 2.94 4.14
C LEU A 59 -28.59 4.25 4.73
N LEU A 60 -28.11 4.62 5.92
CA LEU A 60 -28.49 5.88 6.58
C LEU A 60 -28.11 7.12 5.73
N ARG A 61 -26.99 7.08 5.00
CA ARG A 61 -26.58 8.15 4.10
C ARG A 61 -27.56 8.41 2.97
N GLN A 62 -28.35 7.39 2.58
CA GLN A 62 -29.36 7.49 1.51
C GLN A 62 -30.69 8.04 2.02
N GLU A 63 -30.88 8.09 3.34
CA GLU A 63 -32.11 8.60 3.94
C GLU A 63 -32.06 10.15 4.06
N PRO A 64 -33.23 10.82 4.03
CA PRO A 64 -33.29 12.27 4.28
C PRO A 64 -33.07 12.56 5.77
N LEU A 65 -31.82 12.78 6.14
CA LEU A 65 -31.42 13.06 7.51
C LEU A 65 -31.27 14.59 7.76
N PRO A 66 -31.47 15.05 9.01
CA PRO A 66 -31.07 16.38 9.41
C PRO A 66 -29.56 16.58 9.20
N PRO A 67 -29.11 17.83 8.92
CA PRO A 67 -27.69 18.10 8.60
C PRO A 67 -26.70 17.56 9.63
N GLU A 68 -26.99 17.69 10.93
CA GLU A 68 -26.16 17.18 12.02
C GLU A 68 -26.05 15.65 12.04
N ALA A 69 -27.14 14.96 11.70
CA ALA A 69 -27.15 13.50 11.59
C ALA A 69 -26.40 13.04 10.33
N GLN A 70 -26.52 13.76 9.23
CA GLN A 70 -25.78 13.49 8.00
C GLN A 70 -24.26 13.63 8.22
N GLU A 71 -23.81 14.69 8.89
CA GLU A 71 -22.41 14.85 9.27
C GLU A 71 -21.92 13.70 10.16
N SER A 72 -22.75 13.27 11.10
CA SER A 72 -22.41 12.14 11.97
C SER A 72 -22.27 10.83 11.19
N VAL A 73 -23.12 10.58 10.20
CA VAL A 73 -23.04 9.40 9.32
C VAL A 73 -21.77 9.41 8.49
N GLU A 74 -21.40 10.57 7.92
CA GLU A 74 -20.15 10.70 7.16
C GLU A 74 -18.91 10.43 8.04
N LEU A 75 -18.89 10.92 9.27
CA LEU A 75 -17.81 10.63 10.24
C LEU A 75 -17.73 9.14 10.60
N ILE A 76 -18.88 8.47 10.73
CA ILE A 76 -18.93 7.01 10.98
C ILE A 76 -18.35 6.27 9.79
N LEU A 77 -18.76 6.62 8.56
CA LEU A 77 -18.26 6.02 7.33
C LEU A 77 -16.74 6.19 7.20
N GLU A 78 -16.24 7.42 7.39
CA GLU A 78 -14.80 7.70 7.33
C GLU A 78 -14.02 6.85 8.35
N SER A 79 -14.50 6.81 9.59
CA SER A 79 -13.87 6.05 10.68
C SER A 79 -13.87 4.55 10.40
N ALA A 80 -14.97 4.02 9.90
CA ALA A 80 -15.12 2.61 9.56
C ALA A 80 -14.25 2.20 8.37
N PHE A 81 -14.19 3.01 7.31
CA PHE A 81 -13.27 2.80 6.18
C PHE A 81 -11.80 2.84 6.62
N ARG A 82 -11.46 3.80 7.48
CA ARG A 82 -10.11 3.91 8.04
C ARG A 82 -9.71 2.65 8.83
N LEU A 83 -10.63 2.15 9.68
CA LEU A 83 -10.40 0.93 10.45
C LEU A 83 -10.28 -0.29 9.53
N LYS A 84 -11.15 -0.41 8.52
CA LYS A 84 -11.08 -1.48 7.51
C LYS A 84 -9.70 -1.51 6.84
N ASN A 85 -9.22 -0.36 6.35
CA ASN A 85 -7.93 -0.26 5.70
C ASN A 85 -6.77 -0.61 6.66
N MET A 86 -6.89 -0.28 7.94
CA MET A 86 -5.89 -0.63 8.95
C MET A 86 -5.82 -2.14 9.19
N VAL A 87 -6.98 -2.81 9.29
CA VAL A 87 -7.08 -4.27 9.45
C VAL A 87 -6.54 -4.99 8.21
N ASP A 88 -6.92 -4.55 7.01
CA ASP A 88 -6.45 -5.15 5.77
C ASP A 88 -4.94 -4.97 5.60
N ASN A 89 -4.39 -3.81 5.91
CA ASN A 89 -2.94 -3.55 5.90
C ASN A 89 -2.17 -4.42 6.91
N LEU A 90 -2.74 -4.67 8.08
CA LEU A 90 -2.13 -5.54 9.09
C LEU A 90 -2.04 -6.99 8.59
N LEU A 91 -3.12 -7.47 7.95
CA LEU A 91 -3.15 -8.81 7.33
C LEU A 91 -2.14 -8.94 6.20
N ASP A 92 -2.12 -7.97 5.27
CA ASP A 92 -1.20 -7.99 4.14
C ASP A 92 0.25 -8.00 4.65
N THR A 93 0.56 -7.19 5.67
CA THR A 93 1.88 -7.19 6.31
C THR A 93 2.24 -8.55 6.91
N SER A 94 1.29 -9.18 7.62
CA SER A 94 1.50 -10.52 8.21
C SER A 94 1.75 -11.60 7.14
N ARG A 95 1.00 -11.54 6.01
CA ARG A 95 1.21 -12.46 4.88
C ARG A 95 2.55 -12.26 4.20
N LEU A 96 2.99 -11.00 4.05
CA LEU A 96 4.30 -10.65 3.52
C LEU A 96 5.43 -11.18 4.42
N GLU A 97 5.32 -11.02 5.75
CA GLU A 97 6.29 -11.55 6.71
C GLU A 97 6.42 -13.09 6.63
N ALA A 98 5.30 -13.76 6.41
CA ALA A 98 5.26 -15.21 6.29
C ALA A 98 5.66 -15.74 4.91
N GLY A 99 6.00 -14.87 3.94
CA GLY A 99 6.28 -15.27 2.54
C GLY A 99 5.06 -15.88 1.83
N ARG A 100 3.84 -15.57 2.29
CA ARG A 100 2.57 -16.14 1.80
C ARG A 100 1.70 -15.09 1.10
N PHE A 101 2.31 -13.97 0.70
CA PHE A 101 1.59 -12.95 -0.05
C PHE A 101 1.51 -13.36 -1.52
N GLU A 102 0.31 -13.60 -1.98
CA GLU A 102 0.02 -13.99 -3.35
C GLU A 102 -0.93 -13.00 -4.00
N VAL A 103 -0.83 -12.84 -5.31
CA VAL A 103 -1.71 -12.03 -6.14
C VAL A 103 -2.53 -12.94 -7.07
N SER A 104 -3.81 -12.67 -7.18
CA SER A 104 -4.73 -13.43 -8.05
C SER A 104 -4.85 -12.71 -9.40
N ARG A 105 -3.91 -12.99 -10.31
CA ARG A 105 -3.87 -12.36 -11.63
C ARG A 105 -4.99 -12.89 -12.51
N ARG A 106 -5.58 -11.99 -13.29
CA ARG A 106 -6.58 -12.30 -14.32
C ARG A 106 -6.51 -11.27 -15.44
N PRO A 107 -7.00 -11.59 -16.66
CA PRO A 107 -7.10 -10.60 -17.73
C PRO A 107 -8.02 -9.44 -17.34
N VAL A 108 -7.50 -8.21 -17.36
CA VAL A 108 -8.21 -7.01 -16.91
C VAL A 108 -7.91 -5.82 -17.82
N HIS A 109 -8.95 -5.05 -18.16
CA HIS A 109 -8.81 -3.70 -18.69
C HIS A 109 -8.64 -2.71 -17.52
N LEU A 110 -7.44 -2.17 -17.33
CA LEU A 110 -7.15 -1.27 -16.20
C LEU A 110 -7.84 0.09 -16.32
N LYS A 111 -8.05 0.61 -17.54
CA LYS A 111 -8.63 1.95 -17.75
C LYS A 111 -9.98 2.13 -17.05
N PRO A 112 -10.99 1.26 -17.20
CA PRO A 112 -12.26 1.40 -16.48
C PRO A 112 -12.08 1.45 -14.96
N LEU A 113 -11.22 0.61 -14.40
CA LEU A 113 -10.96 0.54 -12.96
C LEU A 113 -10.30 1.82 -12.44
N LEU A 114 -9.31 2.34 -13.16
CA LEU A 114 -8.64 3.59 -12.80
C LEU A 114 -9.59 4.80 -12.87
N LEU A 115 -10.49 4.83 -13.87
CA LEU A 115 -11.49 5.88 -13.99
C LEU A 115 -12.56 5.78 -12.89
N GLU A 116 -12.98 4.58 -12.52
CA GLU A 116 -13.92 4.37 -11.40
C GLU A 116 -13.29 4.80 -10.07
N LEU A 117 -12.05 4.38 -9.81
CA LEU A 117 -11.29 4.82 -8.65
C LEU A 117 -11.15 6.35 -8.62
N ALA A 118 -10.80 6.97 -9.75
CA ALA A 118 -10.68 8.43 -9.84
C ALA A 118 -11.99 9.15 -9.52
N ARG A 119 -13.14 8.60 -9.96
CA ARG A 119 -14.46 9.17 -9.62
C ARG A 119 -14.71 9.17 -8.10
N SER A 120 -14.29 8.13 -7.38
CA SER A 120 -14.46 8.07 -5.92
C SER A 120 -13.67 9.18 -5.19
N PHE A 121 -12.57 9.68 -5.78
CA PHE A 121 -11.77 10.78 -5.24
C PHE A 121 -12.26 12.19 -5.62
N GLN A 122 -13.25 12.34 -6.53
CA GLN A 122 -13.80 13.66 -6.90
C GLN A 122 -14.42 14.39 -5.70
N GLY A 123 -15.09 13.65 -4.80
CA GLY A 123 -15.63 14.20 -3.55
C GLY A 123 -14.54 14.74 -2.65
N VAL A 124 -13.48 13.93 -2.46
CA VAL A 124 -12.31 14.30 -1.66
C VAL A 124 -11.64 15.56 -2.22
N ALA A 125 -11.45 15.63 -3.54
CA ALA A 125 -10.86 16.78 -4.23
C ALA A 125 -11.64 18.09 -3.95
N ARG A 126 -12.97 18.04 -4.08
CA ARG A 126 -13.83 19.19 -3.81
C ARG A 126 -13.78 19.63 -2.36
N LEU A 127 -13.85 18.69 -1.42
CA LEU A 127 -13.83 18.99 0.02
C LEU A 127 -12.47 19.53 0.48
N SER A 128 -11.37 19.04 -0.08
CA SER A 128 -10.01 19.50 0.24
C SER A 128 -9.60 20.77 -0.50
N GLY A 129 -10.39 21.26 -1.46
CA GLY A 129 -10.04 22.41 -2.30
C GLY A 129 -8.82 22.18 -3.19
N VAL A 130 -8.61 20.94 -3.62
CA VAL A 130 -7.47 20.50 -4.46
C VAL A 130 -7.98 20.23 -5.87
N GLU A 131 -7.30 20.76 -6.88
CA GLU A 131 -7.60 20.45 -8.27
C GLU A 131 -7.22 18.98 -8.58
N PHE A 132 -8.15 18.22 -9.16
CA PHE A 132 -7.89 16.83 -9.55
C PHE A 132 -7.99 16.65 -11.05
N ARG A 133 -6.89 16.28 -11.68
CA ARG A 133 -6.80 15.99 -13.12
C ARG A 133 -6.61 14.50 -13.35
N VAL A 134 -7.35 13.96 -14.31
CA VAL A 134 -7.33 12.53 -14.63
C VAL A 134 -7.16 12.34 -16.13
N GLU A 135 -6.08 11.70 -16.51
CA GLU A 135 -5.70 11.44 -17.89
C GLU A 135 -5.30 9.97 -18.03
N VAL A 136 -6.21 9.14 -18.52
CA VAL A 136 -5.98 7.69 -18.71
C VAL A 136 -6.11 7.35 -20.18
N GLU A 137 -4.98 7.00 -20.81
CA GLU A 137 -4.90 6.55 -22.20
C GLU A 137 -5.60 5.19 -22.40
N GLU A 138 -5.69 4.72 -23.65
CA GLU A 138 -6.07 3.33 -23.90
C GLU A 138 -4.97 2.40 -23.40
N LEU A 139 -5.35 1.47 -22.54
CA LEU A 139 -4.44 0.47 -21.97
C LEU A 139 -4.79 -0.91 -22.53
N PRO A 140 -3.79 -1.74 -22.85
CA PRO A 140 -4.03 -3.10 -23.29
C PRO A 140 -4.64 -3.96 -22.20
N LEU A 141 -5.13 -5.15 -22.57
CA LEU A 141 -5.52 -6.18 -21.63
C LEU A 141 -4.28 -6.67 -20.88
N MET A 142 -4.33 -6.69 -19.55
CA MET A 142 -3.21 -7.06 -18.69
C MET A 142 -3.57 -8.19 -17.74
N GLU A 143 -2.61 -9.05 -17.46
CA GLU A 143 -2.71 -10.11 -16.45
C GLU A 143 -2.32 -9.57 -15.07
N VAL A 144 -3.29 -9.03 -14.33
CA VAL A 144 -3.08 -8.43 -13.00
C VAL A 144 -4.17 -8.83 -12.00
N ASP A 145 -3.91 -8.61 -10.73
CA ASP A 145 -4.92 -8.65 -9.66
C ASP A 145 -5.54 -7.25 -9.56
N PRO A 146 -6.80 -7.06 -10.04
CA PRO A 146 -7.41 -5.74 -10.12
C PRO A 146 -7.61 -5.10 -8.75
N ASP A 147 -7.97 -5.87 -7.73
CA ASP A 147 -8.23 -5.35 -6.38
C ASP A 147 -6.93 -4.83 -5.76
N ARG A 148 -5.82 -5.52 -6.02
CA ARG A 148 -4.50 -5.11 -5.57
C ARG A 148 -3.98 -3.87 -6.31
N ILE A 149 -4.21 -3.76 -7.62
CA ILE A 149 -3.82 -2.55 -8.37
C ILE A 149 -4.66 -1.35 -7.91
N VAL A 150 -5.97 -1.52 -7.71
CA VAL A 150 -6.83 -0.46 -7.14
C VAL A 150 -6.35 -0.06 -5.73
N GLN A 151 -5.94 -1.02 -4.89
CA GLN A 151 -5.36 -0.76 -3.57
C GLN A 151 -4.09 0.10 -3.67
N VAL A 152 -3.18 -0.21 -4.59
CA VAL A 152 -1.94 0.57 -4.82
C VAL A 152 -2.26 1.99 -5.24
N VAL A 153 -3.02 2.16 -6.32
CA VAL A 153 -3.31 3.50 -6.87
C VAL A 153 -4.15 4.32 -5.89
N GLY A 154 -5.12 3.70 -5.22
CA GLY A 154 -5.93 4.33 -4.18
C GLY A 154 -5.08 4.82 -3.00
N ASN A 155 -4.08 4.05 -2.57
CA ASN A 155 -3.16 4.46 -1.52
C ASN A 155 -2.28 5.65 -1.96
N LEU A 156 -1.82 5.68 -3.21
CA LEU A 156 -1.06 6.80 -3.75
C LEU A 156 -1.92 8.07 -3.86
N LEU A 157 -3.16 7.95 -4.36
CA LEU A 157 -4.11 9.08 -4.43
C LEU A 157 -4.47 9.60 -3.03
N ALA A 158 -4.76 8.70 -2.09
CA ALA A 158 -5.05 9.08 -0.71
C ALA A 158 -3.87 9.85 -0.07
N ASN A 159 -2.62 9.43 -0.31
CA ASN A 159 -1.46 10.17 0.13
C ASN A 159 -1.34 11.53 -0.56
N ALA A 160 -1.52 11.60 -1.88
CA ALA A 160 -1.46 12.84 -2.64
C ALA A 160 -2.47 13.88 -2.09
N PHE A 161 -3.75 13.52 -1.94
CA PHE A 161 -4.76 14.43 -1.38
C PHE A 161 -4.50 14.80 0.07
N LYS A 162 -4.00 13.86 0.87
CA LYS A 162 -3.70 14.08 2.27
C LYS A 162 -2.61 15.12 2.51
N PHE A 163 -1.63 15.18 1.61
CA PHE A 163 -0.46 16.06 1.76
C PHE A 163 -0.53 17.32 0.90
N THR A 164 -1.43 17.39 -0.08
CA THR A 164 -1.62 18.59 -0.90
C THR A 164 -2.48 19.61 -0.16
N PRO A 165 -2.00 20.83 0.05
CA PRO A 165 -2.80 21.88 0.68
C PRO A 165 -3.91 22.37 -0.26
N PRO A 166 -4.97 23.03 0.28
CA PRO A 166 -5.98 23.69 -0.53
C PRO A 166 -5.35 24.65 -1.56
N GLY A 167 -5.90 24.66 -2.78
CA GLY A 167 -5.34 25.40 -3.93
C GLY A 167 -4.23 24.68 -4.69
N GLY A 168 -3.75 23.54 -4.18
CA GLY A 168 -2.84 22.66 -4.90
C GLY A 168 -3.53 21.77 -5.93
N SER A 169 -2.77 20.87 -6.55
CA SER A 169 -3.27 19.94 -7.56
C SER A 169 -2.75 18.52 -7.37
N VAL A 170 -3.60 17.55 -7.74
CA VAL A 170 -3.25 16.13 -7.85
C VAL A 170 -3.56 15.69 -9.29
N ARG A 171 -2.66 14.92 -9.90
CA ARG A 171 -2.85 14.35 -11.23
C ARG A 171 -2.71 12.85 -11.19
N LEU A 172 -3.67 12.13 -11.75
CA LEU A 172 -3.57 10.72 -12.12
C LEU A 172 -3.37 10.64 -13.62
N TRP A 173 -2.27 10.05 -14.05
CA TRP A 173 -2.01 9.73 -15.44
C TRP A 173 -1.73 8.23 -15.59
N ALA A 174 -2.20 7.64 -16.69
CA ALA A 174 -1.83 6.27 -17.04
C ALA A 174 -1.73 6.12 -18.55
N GLY A 175 -0.69 5.40 -19.01
CA GLY A 175 -0.41 5.17 -20.41
C GLY A 175 0.62 4.05 -20.63
N VAL A 176 0.96 3.81 -21.89
CA VAL A 176 1.93 2.79 -22.29
C VAL A 176 3.24 3.46 -22.70
N ARG A 177 4.36 2.93 -22.21
CA ARG A 177 5.72 3.36 -22.62
C ARG A 177 6.56 2.10 -22.89
N GLY A 178 6.81 1.82 -24.16
CA GLY A 178 7.49 0.60 -24.58
C GLY A 178 6.68 -0.65 -24.25
N GLU A 179 7.27 -1.57 -23.51
CA GLU A 179 6.63 -2.82 -23.05
C GLU A 179 6.07 -2.71 -21.61
N GLU A 180 5.80 -1.50 -21.14
CA GLU A 180 5.36 -1.25 -19.79
C GLU A 180 4.11 -0.36 -19.77
N VAL A 181 3.22 -0.63 -18.82
CA VAL A 181 2.15 0.27 -18.42
C VAL A 181 2.61 1.09 -17.24
N TRP A 182 2.46 2.39 -17.35
CA TRP A 182 2.83 3.36 -16.33
C TRP A 182 1.56 3.98 -15.74
N VAL A 183 1.47 4.01 -14.41
CA VAL A 183 0.43 4.73 -13.68
C VAL A 183 1.13 5.72 -12.76
N GLU A 184 0.88 7.00 -12.98
CA GLU A 184 1.55 8.10 -12.30
C GLU A 184 0.54 8.87 -11.42
N VAL A 185 0.92 9.11 -10.18
CA VAL A 185 0.21 10.02 -9.27
C VAL A 185 1.16 11.14 -8.89
N GLN A 186 0.82 12.34 -9.30
CA GLN A 186 1.59 13.56 -9.04
C GLN A 186 0.81 14.48 -8.12
N ASP A 187 1.47 15.06 -7.13
CA ASP A 187 0.94 16.07 -6.23
C ASP A 187 1.81 17.34 -6.21
N THR A 188 1.21 18.45 -5.83
CA THR A 188 1.89 19.72 -5.55
C THR A 188 1.97 20.01 -4.05
N GLY A 189 2.08 18.97 -3.26
CA GLY A 189 2.25 19.06 -1.83
C GLY A 189 3.64 19.55 -1.40
N PRO A 190 3.99 19.37 -0.13
CA PRO A 190 5.24 19.86 0.43
C PRO A 190 6.49 19.12 -0.09
N GLY A 191 6.31 18.06 -0.87
CA GLY A 191 7.42 17.21 -1.32
C GLY A 191 7.98 16.34 -0.20
N ILE A 192 9.09 15.66 -0.49
CA ILE A 192 9.73 14.72 0.42
C ILE A 192 11.23 15.01 0.42
N PRO A 193 11.87 15.21 1.58
CA PRO A 193 13.30 15.38 1.68
C PRO A 193 14.05 14.19 1.06
N LYS A 194 15.14 14.46 0.33
CA LYS A 194 15.92 13.43 -0.38
C LYS A 194 16.42 12.30 0.52
N GLU A 195 16.78 12.63 1.75
CA GLU A 195 17.24 11.68 2.77
C GLU A 195 16.13 10.72 3.26
N GLU A 196 14.85 11.09 3.11
CA GLU A 196 13.72 10.26 3.51
C GLU A 196 13.27 9.31 2.38
N ILE A 197 13.56 9.61 1.12
CA ILE A 197 13.15 8.83 -0.06
C ILE A 197 13.55 7.35 0.06
N PRO A 198 14.79 6.97 0.44
CA PRO A 198 15.19 5.56 0.55
C PRO A 198 14.42 4.77 1.61
N ARG A 199 13.77 5.45 2.53
CA ARG A 199 13.04 4.85 3.66
C ARG A 199 11.54 4.78 3.45
N LEU A 200 10.98 5.48 2.44
CA LEU A 200 9.53 5.60 2.22
C LEU A 200 8.80 4.27 2.10
N PHE A 201 9.45 3.29 1.50
CA PHE A 201 8.89 1.96 1.29
C PHE A 201 9.24 0.96 2.41
N GLN A 202 9.86 1.43 3.50
CA GLN A 202 10.09 0.61 4.67
C GLN A 202 8.83 0.55 5.54
N ARG A 203 8.70 -0.52 6.31
CA ARG A 203 7.61 -0.73 7.24
C ARG A 203 7.59 0.35 8.33
N TYR A 204 6.41 0.91 8.60
CA TYR A 204 6.19 1.99 9.56
C TYR A 204 6.96 3.28 9.25
N ALA A 205 7.50 3.41 8.03
CA ALA A 205 8.17 4.63 7.62
C ALA A 205 7.17 5.79 7.53
N ARG A 206 7.57 6.93 8.06
CA ARG A 206 6.82 8.19 7.99
C ARG A 206 7.84 9.29 7.72
N ALA A 207 7.70 9.97 6.60
CA ALA A 207 8.54 11.11 6.30
C ALA A 207 8.32 12.20 7.37
N LYS A 208 9.42 12.68 7.94
CA LYS A 208 9.40 13.79 8.89
C LYS A 208 9.39 15.09 8.11
N HIS A 209 8.20 15.67 7.93
CA HIS A 209 8.10 16.99 7.33
C HIS A 209 7.77 18.04 8.39
N PRO A 210 8.54 19.13 8.53
CA PRO A 210 8.33 20.17 9.55
C PRO A 210 6.93 20.81 9.51
N GLY A 211 6.30 20.87 8.33
CA GLY A 211 4.96 21.46 8.13
C GLY A 211 3.78 20.50 8.29
N VAL A 212 4.02 19.19 8.49
CA VAL A 212 2.96 18.16 8.51
C VAL A 212 2.91 17.46 9.86
N ARG A 213 2.72 18.24 10.95
CA ARG A 213 2.51 17.67 12.28
C ARG A 213 1.09 17.09 12.40
N GLY A 214 0.98 15.86 12.90
CA GLY A 214 -0.32 15.27 13.28
C GLY A 214 -1.06 14.50 12.17
N VAL A 215 -0.56 14.42 10.96
CA VAL A 215 -1.23 13.65 9.89
C VAL A 215 -1.16 12.16 10.19
N ALA A 216 -2.30 11.57 10.53
CA ALA A 216 -2.42 10.17 10.92
C ALA A 216 -2.09 9.22 9.75
N GLY A 217 -1.34 8.14 10.02
CA GLY A 217 -1.06 7.10 9.03
C GLY A 217 -0.27 5.96 9.67
N THR A 218 -0.50 4.73 9.21
CA THR A 218 0.15 3.52 9.75
C THR A 218 1.60 3.36 9.28
N GLY A 219 2.01 4.03 8.19
CA GLY A 219 3.30 3.81 7.52
C GLY A 219 3.41 2.45 6.82
N LEU A 220 2.28 1.77 6.56
CA LEU A 220 2.23 0.48 5.90
C LEU A 220 1.82 0.57 4.44
N GLY A 221 1.11 1.62 4.04
CA GLY A 221 0.54 1.72 2.70
C GLY A 221 1.58 1.63 1.58
N LEU A 222 2.63 2.46 1.61
CA LEU A 222 3.68 2.42 0.59
C LEU A 222 4.50 1.12 0.63
N PHE A 223 4.75 0.56 1.81
CA PHE A 223 5.38 -0.75 1.97
C PHE A 223 4.58 -1.84 1.26
N ILE A 224 3.26 -1.91 1.51
CA ILE A 224 2.37 -2.88 0.87
C ILE A 224 2.27 -2.61 -0.63
N SER A 225 2.12 -1.35 -1.05
CA SER A 225 2.08 -0.96 -2.47
C SER A 225 3.30 -1.46 -3.23
N LYS A 226 4.50 -1.31 -2.67
CA LYS A 226 5.73 -1.82 -3.26
C LYS A 226 5.67 -3.33 -3.47
N HIS A 227 5.30 -4.10 -2.46
CA HIS A 227 5.24 -5.56 -2.56
C HIS A 227 4.15 -6.06 -3.52
N ILE A 228 3.01 -5.36 -3.58
CA ILE A 228 1.97 -5.66 -4.59
C ILE A 228 2.53 -5.49 -5.99
N VAL A 229 3.21 -4.37 -6.27
CA VAL A 229 3.76 -4.09 -7.58
C VAL A 229 4.88 -5.08 -7.94
N GLU A 230 5.78 -5.38 -7.00
CA GLU A 230 6.83 -6.40 -7.16
C GLU A 230 6.24 -7.79 -7.41
N ALA A 231 5.15 -8.17 -6.71
CA ALA A 231 4.44 -9.42 -6.95
C ALA A 231 3.79 -9.49 -8.34
N HIS A 232 3.60 -8.38 -9.04
CA HIS A 232 3.18 -8.31 -10.43
C HIS A 232 4.36 -8.29 -11.42
N GLY A 233 5.61 -8.35 -10.95
CA GLY A 233 6.81 -8.24 -11.78
C GLY A 233 7.14 -6.80 -12.18
N GLY A 234 6.47 -5.83 -11.55
CA GLY A 234 6.67 -4.41 -11.77
C GLY A 234 7.60 -3.77 -10.75
N ARG A 235 7.65 -2.44 -10.79
CA ARG A 235 8.38 -1.62 -9.82
C ARG A 235 7.63 -0.33 -9.51
N ILE A 236 7.90 0.23 -8.34
CA ILE A 236 7.40 1.55 -7.93
C ILE A 236 8.57 2.51 -7.77
N GLU A 237 8.43 3.69 -8.35
CA GLU A 237 9.43 4.75 -8.34
C GLU A 237 8.85 6.01 -7.71
N VAL A 238 9.71 6.86 -7.16
CA VAL A 238 9.33 8.16 -6.60
C VAL A 238 10.35 9.22 -6.99
N GLU A 239 9.84 10.35 -7.46
CA GLU A 239 10.57 11.59 -7.64
C GLU A 239 9.92 12.65 -6.78
N SER A 240 10.70 13.33 -5.96
CA SER A 240 10.16 14.39 -5.11
C SER A 240 11.22 15.44 -4.81
N GLU A 241 10.77 16.67 -4.72
CA GLU A 241 11.58 17.81 -4.30
C GLU A 241 10.81 18.59 -3.24
N GLU A 242 11.48 18.86 -2.13
CA GLU A 242 10.89 19.61 -1.02
C GLU A 242 10.37 20.98 -1.48
N GLY A 243 9.11 21.27 -1.18
CA GLY A 243 8.41 22.48 -1.61
C GLY A 243 7.82 22.44 -3.02
N LYS A 244 8.02 21.37 -3.81
CA LYS A 244 7.50 21.26 -5.20
C LYS A 244 6.50 20.13 -5.41
N GLY A 245 6.40 19.21 -4.46
CA GLY A 245 5.51 18.06 -4.54
C GLY A 245 6.21 16.75 -4.83
N SER A 246 5.43 15.73 -5.14
CA SER A 246 5.92 14.38 -5.37
C SER A 246 5.26 13.74 -6.59
N LEU A 247 5.99 12.85 -7.24
CA LEU A 247 5.52 12.01 -8.32
C LEU A 247 5.84 10.55 -7.99
N PHE A 248 4.80 9.75 -7.82
CA PHE A 248 4.89 8.30 -7.66
C PHE A 248 4.51 7.61 -8.96
N ARG A 249 5.32 6.64 -9.38
CA ARG A 249 5.10 5.85 -10.59
C ARG A 249 4.98 4.38 -10.25
N VAL A 250 3.91 3.76 -10.69
CA VAL A 250 3.73 2.31 -10.71
C VAL A 250 3.98 1.86 -12.13
N ILE A 251 4.94 0.95 -12.32
CA ILE A 251 5.38 0.48 -13.63
C ILE A 251 5.18 -1.03 -13.67
N LEU A 252 4.32 -1.48 -14.57
CA LEU A 252 3.93 -2.87 -14.73
C LEU A 252 4.33 -3.38 -16.11
N PRO A 253 4.93 -4.57 -16.25
CA PRO A 253 5.22 -5.13 -17.56
C PRO A 253 3.90 -5.50 -18.27
N LEU A 254 3.84 -5.27 -19.60
CA LEU A 254 2.71 -5.66 -20.44
C LEU A 254 2.49 -7.17 -20.45
N TYR A 255 3.58 -7.89 -20.46
CA TYR A 255 3.61 -9.35 -20.36
C TYR A 255 4.07 -9.67 -18.94
N GLY A 256 3.24 -10.37 -18.18
CA GLY A 256 3.61 -10.78 -16.82
C GLY A 256 4.96 -11.52 -16.80
N PRO A 257 5.62 -11.67 -15.65
CA PRO A 257 6.86 -12.45 -15.57
C PRO A 257 6.61 -13.81 -16.20
N HIS A 258 7.47 -14.22 -17.13
CA HIS A 258 7.40 -15.55 -17.71
C HIS A 258 7.50 -16.57 -16.56
N PRO A 259 6.69 -17.67 -16.62
CA PRO A 259 6.83 -18.76 -15.66
C PRO A 259 8.19 -19.45 -15.89
N GLY A 260 9.27 -18.88 -15.34
CA GLY A 260 10.65 -19.37 -15.53
C GLY A 260 11.76 -18.40 -15.11
N ASP A 261 11.44 -17.18 -14.72
CA ASP A 261 12.42 -16.21 -14.15
C ASP A 261 12.45 -16.25 -12.63
#